data_decd8d03f0a2cfdb544185e43fafeac2
#
_entry.id   decd8d03f0a2cfdb544185e43fafeac2
#
_cell.length_a   1.000
_cell.length_b   1.000
_cell.length_c   1.000
_cell.angle_alpha   90.00
_cell.angle_beta   90.00
_cell.angle_gamma   90.00
#
_symmetry.space_group_name_H-M   'P 1'
#
loop_
_entity.id
_entity.type
_entity.pdbx_description
1 polymer ?
#
loop_
_entity_poly.entity_id
_entity_poly.type
_entity_poly.pdbx_seq_one_letter_code
_entity_poly.pdbx_strand_id
1 'polypeptide(L)'
;MSVSGCADSPFSITHPHTLLFVSAMQLITQIQKPYNFLLLLSALCAFLLSSCSKEYVDFPYNEIESFEVKDANGNTLSASIVNNEIILYWPPYQEEPTKLTPTIVVSDRASISPASGTAISIKTDEPAQYTVKAQDGTTKTYKLRLQINQPMISARVSLSEDMIYNIASYPTIVIATQHILTDKTKTSAFLIDESNKETQLTIETLEANGISVVVPAEPNIGTYRIKIISGIHSVTTEAFKIAPPVFGAVVVNDMVRRNIKRGEKIILKYNASLFKKYYSASLNSLKLLDLAQVEHTVSEVNYNEASQEIELTIPQTVGLGRIRALNAYDKNGTQLGRIVATNYTVTQ
;
A
#
# COMPACT_ATOMS: atom_id res chain seq x y z
N MET A 1 49.84 7.00 -1.17
CA MET A 1 51.17 6.35 -1.42
C MET A 1 52.24 7.40 -1.36
N SER A 2 53.29 7.13 -0.67
CA SER A 2 54.54 7.90 -0.43
C SER A 2 54.46 8.84 0.77
N VAL A 3 54.80 8.28 1.92
CA VAL A 3 55.19 8.95 3.13
C VAL A 3 56.69 9.17 3.04
N SER A 4 57.16 10.41 3.06
CA SER A 4 58.59 10.72 3.27
C SER A 4 58.79 11.11 4.73
N GLY A 5 59.38 10.18 5.46
CA GLY A 5 59.77 10.39 6.83
C GLY A 5 60.92 11.36 7.02
N CYS A 6 60.81 12.21 8.02
CA CYS A 6 61.94 12.91 8.58
C CYS A 6 62.75 11.91 9.46
N ALA A 7 63.98 11.67 9.10
CA ALA A 7 64.91 10.81 9.88
C ALA A 7 65.55 11.63 11.01
N ASP A 8 65.42 11.11 12.22
CA ASP A 8 66.21 11.51 13.37
C ASP A 8 67.64 11.02 13.20
N SER A 9 68.62 11.91 13.33
CA SER A 9 70.02 11.54 13.49
C SER A 9 70.51 11.93 14.88
N PRO A 10 71.19 11.02 15.60
CA PRO A 10 71.70 11.29 16.96
C PRO A 10 72.98 12.09 16.93
N PHE A 11 72.98 13.19 17.63
CA PHE A 11 74.20 13.96 17.89
C PHE A 11 75.07 13.30 18.99
N SER A 12 76.28 12.91 18.60
CA SER A 12 77.39 12.53 19.51
C SER A 12 78.11 13.77 19.97
N ILE A 13 78.20 13.94 21.30
CA ILE A 13 78.96 15.02 21.96
C ILE A 13 80.37 14.60 22.14
N THR A 14 81.32 15.26 21.50
CA THR A 14 82.72 15.28 21.92
C THR A 14 83.18 16.73 22.06
N HIS A 15 83.52 17.11 23.32
CA HIS A 15 84.16 18.36 23.64
C HIS A 15 85.53 18.51 22.99
N PRO A 16 85.93 19.76 22.62
CA PRO A 16 86.92 20.41 23.41
C PRO A 16 86.57 21.89 23.70
N HIS A 17 86.41 22.16 24.98
CA HIS A 17 86.47 23.48 25.55
C HIS A 17 87.89 23.97 25.40
N THR A 18 88.13 25.13 24.70
CA THR A 18 89.19 26.13 25.01
C THR A 18 89.41 27.21 23.92
N LEU A 19 88.70 27.19 22.79
CA LEU A 19 88.93 28.21 21.75
C LEU A 19 87.80 29.17 21.43
N LEU A 20 86.65 29.05 22.16
CA LEU A 20 85.49 29.86 21.92
C LEU A 20 85.37 31.15 22.80
N PHE A 21 86.21 31.30 23.85
CA PHE A 21 86.15 32.46 24.75
C PHE A 21 86.81 33.71 24.19
N VAL A 22 87.81 33.64 23.32
CA VAL A 22 88.54 34.80 22.76
C VAL A 22 87.75 35.42 21.59
N SER A 23 87.04 34.69 20.84
CA SER A 23 86.22 35.18 19.71
C SER A 23 84.91 35.86 20.18
N ALA A 24 84.36 35.43 21.31
CA ALA A 24 83.14 36.01 21.87
C ALA A 24 83.34 37.42 22.46
N MET A 25 84.53 37.67 23.02
CA MET A 25 84.87 39.00 23.59
C MET A 25 85.16 40.08 22.54
N GLN A 26 85.59 39.71 21.33
CA GLN A 26 85.74 40.68 20.19
C GLN A 26 84.37 40.98 19.53
N LEU A 27 83.39 40.11 19.58
CA LEU A 27 82.05 40.38 19.07
C LEU A 27 81.27 41.30 19.96
N ILE A 28 81.46 41.27 21.30
CA ILE A 28 80.74 42.08 22.25
C ILE A 28 81.15 43.56 22.18
N THR A 29 82.39 43.90 21.81
CA THR A 29 82.88 45.27 21.67
C THR A 29 82.38 45.96 20.39
N GLN A 30 81.87 45.20 19.41
CA GLN A 30 81.21 45.77 18.19
C GLN A 30 79.74 46.10 18.40
N ILE A 31 79.14 45.62 19.45
CA ILE A 31 77.70 45.80 19.72
C ILE A 31 77.39 47.13 20.44
N GLN A 32 78.41 47.87 20.85
CA GLN A 32 78.22 49.15 21.55
C GLN A 32 77.91 50.34 20.61
N LYS A 33 77.87 50.18 19.29
CA LYS A 33 77.33 51.23 18.41
C LYS A 33 75.82 51.00 18.26
N PRO A 34 75.00 52.03 18.57
CA PRO A 34 73.52 51.83 18.65
C PRO A 34 72.91 51.34 17.33
N TYR A 35 73.55 51.58 16.19
CA TYR A 35 73.05 51.12 14.88
C TYR A 35 73.33 49.62 14.64
N ASN A 36 74.40 49.03 15.20
CA ASN A 36 74.69 47.60 15.12
C ASN A 36 73.70 46.79 15.98
N PHE A 37 73.29 47.31 17.11
CA PHE A 37 72.26 46.69 17.96
C PHE A 37 70.89 46.74 17.27
N LEU A 38 70.60 47.84 16.57
CA LEU A 38 69.37 48.01 15.82
C LEU A 38 69.32 47.02 14.60
N LEU A 39 70.48 46.83 13.91
CA LEU A 39 70.63 45.89 12.82
C LEU A 39 70.47 44.42 13.31
N LEU A 40 71.04 44.09 14.43
CA LEU A 40 70.90 42.77 15.04
C LEU A 40 69.47 42.47 15.49
N LEU A 41 68.83 43.50 16.07
CA LEU A 41 67.45 43.40 16.48
C LEU A 41 66.49 43.29 15.27
N SER A 42 66.79 44.05 14.16
CA SER A 42 65.99 43.95 12.94
C SER A 42 66.16 42.60 12.24
N ALA A 43 67.38 42.04 12.24
CA ALA A 43 67.66 40.70 11.72
C ALA A 43 66.96 39.62 12.57
N LEU A 44 66.98 39.77 13.90
CA LEU A 44 66.26 38.86 14.79
C LEU A 44 64.72 38.95 14.60
N CYS A 45 64.20 40.15 14.43
CA CYS A 45 62.78 40.33 14.10
C CYS A 45 62.44 39.74 12.70
N ALA A 46 63.30 39.89 11.70
CA ALA A 46 63.10 39.30 10.38
C ALA A 46 63.09 37.76 10.45
N PHE A 47 63.95 37.18 11.27
CA PHE A 47 63.93 35.72 11.51
C PHE A 47 62.72 35.21 12.27
N LEU A 48 62.18 36.02 13.19
CA LEU A 48 60.95 35.67 13.92
C LEU A 48 59.69 35.81 13.06
N LEU A 49 59.74 36.61 12.00
CA LEU A 49 58.66 36.79 11.04
C LEU A 49 58.62 35.75 9.94
N SER A 50 59.67 34.95 9.76
CA SER A 50 59.65 33.77 8.91
C SER A 50 58.94 32.60 9.60
N SER A 51 57.73 32.89 10.12
CA SER A 51 56.80 31.81 10.52
C SER A 51 56.47 31.01 9.29
N CYS A 52 56.91 29.77 9.27
CA CYS A 52 56.57 28.81 8.24
C CYS A 52 55.05 28.62 8.31
N SER A 53 54.28 29.31 7.49
CA SER A 53 52.87 29.00 7.28
C SER A 53 52.81 27.65 6.63
N LYS A 54 52.46 26.62 7.39
CA LYS A 54 52.11 25.35 6.80
C LYS A 54 50.83 25.61 5.99
N GLU A 55 50.98 25.65 4.68
CA GLU A 55 49.85 25.66 3.76
C GLU A 55 49.25 24.28 3.79
N TYR A 56 48.16 24.14 4.52
CA TYR A 56 47.35 22.91 4.52
C TYR A 56 46.55 22.93 3.24
N VAL A 57 46.65 21.87 2.47
CA VAL A 57 45.75 21.66 1.30
C VAL A 57 44.32 21.65 1.80
N ASP A 58 43.50 22.48 1.22
CA ASP A 58 42.08 22.53 1.55
C ASP A 58 41.42 21.17 1.26
N PHE A 59 40.48 20.77 2.11
CA PHE A 59 39.77 19.50 1.98
C PHE A 59 38.81 19.55 0.81
N PRO A 60 38.94 18.65 -0.19
CA PRO A 60 38.12 18.66 -1.40
C PRO A 60 36.83 17.85 -1.27
N TYR A 61 36.55 17.34 -0.06
CA TYR A 61 35.42 16.43 0.16
C TYR A 61 34.10 17.19 0.32
N ASN A 62 33.11 16.85 -0.51
CA ASN A 62 31.79 17.49 -0.58
C ASN A 62 30.65 16.47 -0.55
N GLU A 63 30.82 15.42 0.26
CA GLU A 63 29.83 14.33 0.39
C GLU A 63 28.85 14.59 1.54
N ILE A 64 27.63 14.10 1.36
CA ILE A 64 26.70 13.89 2.49
C ILE A 64 27.01 12.50 3.06
N GLU A 65 27.39 12.42 4.33
CA GLU A 65 27.71 11.16 5.02
C GLU A 65 26.48 10.50 5.63
N SER A 66 25.55 11.30 6.17
CA SER A 66 24.25 10.82 6.64
C SER A 66 23.17 11.87 6.44
N PHE A 67 21.95 11.36 6.22
CA PHE A 67 20.74 12.17 6.11
C PHE A 67 19.62 11.44 6.85
N GLU A 68 19.15 12.02 7.92
CA GLU A 68 18.16 11.41 8.81
C GLU A 68 16.98 12.34 9.05
N VAL A 69 15.77 11.76 9.15
CA VAL A 69 14.56 12.50 9.51
C VAL A 69 13.77 11.70 10.56
N LYS A 70 12.83 12.35 11.23
CA LYS A 70 11.84 11.69 12.06
C LYS A 70 10.58 11.43 11.25
N ASP A 71 10.03 10.19 11.37
CA ASP A 71 8.72 9.88 10.83
C ASP A 71 7.60 10.45 11.73
N ALA A 72 6.33 10.25 11.33
CA ALA A 72 5.16 10.72 12.10
C ALA A 72 5.07 10.11 13.52
N ASN A 73 5.70 8.96 13.75
CA ASN A 73 5.74 8.28 15.05
C ASN A 73 7.00 8.63 15.88
N GLY A 74 7.88 9.49 15.34
CA GLY A 74 9.13 9.89 15.99
C GLY A 74 10.30 8.92 15.78
N ASN A 75 10.15 7.86 14.96
CA ASN A 75 11.25 6.97 14.62
C ASN A 75 12.21 7.65 13.65
N THR A 76 13.50 7.33 13.77
CA THR A 76 14.51 7.84 12.84
C THR A 76 14.51 7.02 11.55
N LEU A 77 14.38 7.71 10.43
CA LEU A 77 14.55 7.17 9.09
C LEU A 77 15.86 7.69 8.51
N SER A 78 16.74 6.79 8.09
CA SER A 78 17.99 7.12 7.41
C SER A 78 17.81 6.98 5.91
N ALA A 79 18.21 8.00 5.14
CA ALA A 79 18.14 7.96 3.68
C ALA A 79 19.32 7.19 3.07
N SER A 80 19.10 6.60 1.91
CA SER A 80 20.17 6.07 1.05
C SER A 80 20.69 7.18 0.15
N ILE A 81 22.01 7.33 0.08
CA ILE A 81 22.66 8.35 -0.75
C ILE A 81 23.36 7.65 -1.90
N VAL A 82 22.84 7.81 -3.10
CA VAL A 82 23.33 7.12 -4.31
C VAL A 82 23.29 8.07 -5.50
N ASN A 83 24.37 8.18 -6.26
CA ASN A 83 24.44 8.96 -7.50
C ASN A 83 23.90 10.40 -7.38
N ASN A 84 24.22 11.09 -6.30
CA ASN A 84 23.74 12.44 -5.98
C ASN A 84 22.23 12.54 -5.74
N GLU A 85 21.58 11.41 -5.46
CA GLU A 85 20.21 11.34 -4.95
C GLU A 85 20.21 10.96 -3.46
N ILE A 86 19.39 11.64 -2.69
CA ILE A 86 19.03 11.30 -1.31
C ILE A 86 17.68 10.59 -1.38
N ILE A 87 17.66 9.27 -1.24
CA ILE A 87 16.44 8.47 -1.33
C ILE A 87 15.95 8.18 0.08
N LEU A 88 14.85 8.82 0.45
CA LEU A 88 14.21 8.63 1.75
C LEU A 88 12.99 7.71 1.60
N TYR A 89 13.05 6.53 2.21
CA TYR A 89 11.95 5.58 2.22
C TYR A 89 10.97 5.92 3.33
N TRP A 90 9.77 6.38 2.96
CA TRP A 90 8.72 6.74 3.91
C TRP A 90 7.78 5.55 4.18
N PRO A 91 7.35 5.34 5.45
CA PRO A 91 6.43 4.25 5.78
C PRO A 91 5.08 4.38 5.07
N PRO A 92 4.53 3.29 4.48
CA PRO A 92 3.34 3.34 3.64
C PRO A 92 2.04 3.66 4.40
N TYR A 93 2.03 3.38 5.71
CA TYR A 93 0.84 3.55 6.57
C TYR A 93 0.80 4.89 7.30
N GLN A 94 1.74 5.78 7.00
CA GLN A 94 1.81 7.12 7.57
C GLN A 94 1.44 8.15 6.50
N GLU A 95 0.89 9.28 6.94
CA GLU A 95 0.66 10.41 6.06
C GLU A 95 1.97 10.91 5.47
N GLU A 96 1.96 11.23 4.16
CA GLU A 96 3.14 11.78 3.52
C GLU A 96 3.45 13.17 4.07
N PRO A 97 4.72 13.43 4.43
CA PRO A 97 5.07 14.70 5.03
C PRO A 97 5.02 15.82 3.99
N THR A 98 4.44 16.95 4.34
CA THR A 98 4.53 18.17 3.52
C THR A 98 5.80 18.96 3.80
N LYS A 99 6.46 18.70 4.95
CA LYS A 99 7.73 19.30 5.37
C LYS A 99 8.57 18.25 6.10
N LEU A 100 9.88 18.36 5.92
CA LEU A 100 10.87 17.55 6.63
C LEU A 100 11.91 18.48 7.29
N THR A 101 12.39 18.07 8.45
CA THR A 101 13.49 18.75 9.18
C THR A 101 14.62 17.73 9.34
N PRO A 102 15.52 17.61 8.35
CA PRO A 102 16.56 16.59 8.37
C PRO A 102 17.74 16.96 9.28
N THR A 103 18.33 15.94 9.91
CA THR A 103 19.65 16.01 10.51
C THR A 103 20.64 15.49 9.46
N ILE A 104 21.61 16.34 9.07
CA ILE A 104 22.53 16.03 7.98
C ILE A 104 23.97 16.12 8.48
N VAL A 105 24.76 15.11 8.21
CA VAL A 105 26.21 15.11 8.41
C VAL A 105 26.87 15.16 7.05
N VAL A 106 27.85 16.05 6.90
CA VAL A 106 28.66 16.19 5.68
C VAL A 106 30.12 15.95 5.99
N SER A 107 30.94 15.76 4.97
CA SER A 107 32.37 15.58 5.10
C SER A 107 33.04 16.70 5.91
N ASP A 108 34.15 16.36 6.56
CA ASP A 108 34.91 17.29 7.39
C ASP A 108 35.20 18.63 6.67
N ARG A 109 34.93 19.75 7.38
CA ARG A 109 35.11 21.12 6.88
C ARG A 109 34.24 21.51 5.69
N ALA A 110 33.31 20.67 5.26
CA ALA A 110 32.31 21.02 4.27
C ALA A 110 31.14 21.78 4.92
N SER A 111 30.41 22.52 4.12
CA SER A 111 29.16 23.18 4.50
C SER A 111 28.02 22.73 3.59
N ILE A 112 26.78 22.79 4.08
CA ILE A 112 25.61 22.40 3.31
C ILE A 112 24.56 23.49 3.32
N SER A 113 23.89 23.64 2.18
CA SER A 113 22.74 24.54 2.03
C SER A 113 21.58 23.79 1.34
N PRO A 114 20.36 23.80 1.91
CA PRO A 114 19.96 24.30 3.23
C PRO A 114 20.72 23.63 4.37
N ALA A 115 20.88 24.33 5.51
CA ALA A 115 21.63 23.82 6.65
C ALA A 115 20.87 22.66 7.34
N SER A 116 21.64 21.77 8.00
CA SER A 116 21.09 20.72 8.87
C SER A 116 20.12 21.32 9.89
N GLY A 117 18.97 20.66 10.12
CA GLY A 117 17.92 21.15 11.00
C GLY A 117 16.99 22.21 10.38
N THR A 118 17.21 22.62 9.14
CA THR A 118 16.31 23.54 8.44
C THR A 118 15.10 22.78 7.89
N ALA A 119 13.89 23.27 8.19
CA ALA A 119 12.67 22.70 7.63
C ALA A 119 12.54 23.00 6.14
N ILE A 120 12.36 21.96 5.33
CA ILE A 120 12.15 22.05 3.88
C ILE A 120 10.76 21.56 3.50
N SER A 121 10.18 22.15 2.46
CA SER A 121 8.92 21.69 1.89
C SER A 121 9.15 20.55 0.92
N ILE A 122 8.32 19.51 1.02
CA ILE A 122 8.29 18.40 0.06
C ILE A 122 7.19 18.69 -0.95
N LYS A 123 7.57 18.79 -2.22
CA LYS A 123 6.65 18.95 -3.34
C LYS A 123 6.87 17.80 -4.32
N THR A 124 5.79 17.29 -4.87
CA THR A 124 5.82 16.17 -5.82
C THR A 124 6.53 16.54 -7.13
N ASP A 125 6.35 17.78 -7.57
CA ASP A 125 6.83 18.24 -8.89
C ASP A 125 8.20 18.94 -8.85
N GLU A 126 8.73 19.26 -7.66
CA GLU A 126 9.98 19.96 -7.49
C GLU A 126 10.79 19.35 -6.34
N PRO A 127 11.71 18.41 -6.64
CA PRO A 127 12.52 17.78 -5.60
C PRO A 127 13.41 18.81 -4.89
N ALA A 128 13.38 18.81 -3.57
CA ALA A 128 14.28 19.64 -2.77
C ALA A 128 15.73 19.30 -3.07
N GLN A 129 16.60 20.34 -3.12
CA GLN A 129 18.00 20.19 -3.45
C GLN A 129 18.87 20.66 -2.29
N TYR A 130 19.98 19.97 -2.11
CA TYR A 130 21.03 20.31 -1.15
C TYR A 130 22.35 20.51 -1.89
N THR A 131 23.05 21.58 -1.60
CA THR A 131 24.39 21.82 -2.15
C THR A 131 25.41 21.73 -1.03
N VAL A 132 26.34 20.81 -1.16
CA VAL A 132 27.50 20.66 -0.27
C VAL A 132 28.67 21.38 -0.90
N LYS A 133 29.32 22.26 -0.13
CA LYS A 133 30.51 22.98 -0.53
C LYS A 133 31.68 22.55 0.35
N ALA A 134 32.71 22.01 -0.27
CA ALA A 134 33.96 21.64 0.36
C ALA A 134 34.79 22.89 0.76
N GLN A 135 35.83 22.70 1.57
CA GLN A 135 36.73 23.77 1.99
C GLN A 135 37.48 24.38 0.81
N ASP A 136 37.83 23.58 -0.21
CA ASP A 136 38.50 24.05 -1.45
C ASP A 136 37.56 24.83 -2.38
N GLY A 137 36.30 24.97 -2.03
CA GLY A 137 35.26 25.67 -2.80
C GLY A 137 34.52 24.80 -3.81
N THR A 138 34.91 23.55 -4.04
CA THR A 138 34.16 22.62 -4.92
C THR A 138 32.80 22.35 -4.35
N THR A 139 31.82 22.17 -5.25
CA THR A 139 30.41 21.96 -4.84
C THR A 139 29.84 20.73 -5.46
N LYS A 140 28.90 20.07 -4.73
CA LYS A 140 28.13 18.94 -5.20
C LYS A 140 26.66 19.10 -4.81
N THR A 141 25.76 18.88 -5.75
CA THR A 141 24.33 19.04 -5.53
C THR A 141 23.64 17.68 -5.44
N TYR A 142 22.80 17.51 -4.45
CA TYR A 142 22.01 16.32 -4.18
C TYR A 142 20.54 16.65 -4.30
N LYS A 143 19.74 15.73 -4.87
CA LYS A 143 18.30 15.83 -4.98
C LYS A 143 17.64 14.90 -3.98
N LEU A 144 16.71 15.42 -3.17
CA LEU A 144 15.91 14.61 -2.25
C LEU A 144 14.72 13.99 -2.99
N ARG A 145 14.63 12.67 -2.91
CA ARG A 145 13.49 11.89 -3.42
C ARG A 145 12.83 11.13 -2.28
N LEU A 146 11.55 11.44 -2.02
CA LEU A 146 10.73 10.64 -1.12
C LEU A 146 10.17 9.43 -1.89
N GLN A 147 10.31 8.25 -1.34
CA GLN A 147 9.78 7.02 -1.90
C GLN A 147 8.94 6.28 -0.85
N ILE A 148 7.71 5.93 -1.18
CA ILE A 148 6.86 5.14 -0.28
C ILE A 148 7.39 3.71 -0.23
N ASN A 149 7.69 3.24 0.97
CA ASN A 149 8.18 1.87 1.21
C ASN A 149 7.01 0.91 1.43
N GLN A 150 6.18 0.74 0.40
CA GLN A 150 5.03 -0.16 0.44
C GLN A 150 5.42 -1.54 -0.09
N PRO A 151 5.26 -2.63 0.70
CA PRO A 151 5.42 -3.99 0.22
C PRO A 151 4.40 -4.34 -0.86
N MET A 152 4.70 -5.34 -1.69
CA MET A 152 3.76 -5.86 -2.67
C MET A 152 2.48 -6.32 -2.00
N ILE A 153 1.35 -5.88 -2.53
CA ILE A 153 0.03 -6.25 -2.01
C ILE A 153 -0.40 -7.61 -2.55
N SER A 154 -1.19 -8.35 -1.77
CA SER A 154 -1.87 -9.54 -2.23
C SER A 154 -3.35 -9.49 -1.93
N ALA A 155 -4.16 -10.18 -2.73
CA ALA A 155 -5.60 -10.26 -2.56
C ALA A 155 -6.14 -11.60 -3.03
N ARG A 156 -7.08 -12.16 -2.25
CA ARG A 156 -7.79 -13.39 -2.56
C ARG A 156 -9.27 -13.25 -2.18
N VAL A 157 -10.15 -13.62 -3.08
CA VAL A 157 -11.60 -13.64 -2.80
C VAL A 157 -11.92 -14.74 -1.80
N SER A 158 -12.68 -14.40 -0.76
CA SER A 158 -13.11 -15.35 0.27
C SER A 158 -14.49 -15.92 -0.10
N LEU A 159 -14.50 -16.87 -1.01
CA LEU A 159 -15.69 -17.62 -1.43
C LEU A 159 -15.53 -19.10 -1.10
N SER A 160 -16.59 -19.91 -1.34
CA SER A 160 -16.54 -21.36 -1.27
C SER A 160 -15.52 -21.96 -2.25
N GLU A 161 -15.20 -23.24 -2.09
CA GLU A 161 -14.25 -23.95 -2.97
C GLU A 161 -14.61 -23.84 -4.45
N ASP A 162 -15.91 -23.78 -4.78
CA ASP A 162 -16.40 -23.64 -6.16
C ASP A 162 -16.20 -22.23 -6.75
N MET A 163 -15.72 -21.27 -5.94
CA MET A 163 -15.52 -19.87 -6.34
C MET A 163 -16.78 -19.25 -6.96
N ILE A 164 -17.95 -19.49 -6.33
CA ILE A 164 -19.24 -18.97 -6.78
C ILE A 164 -19.80 -17.95 -5.78
N TYR A 165 -20.12 -16.77 -6.28
CA TYR A 165 -20.90 -15.76 -5.59
C TYR A 165 -22.34 -15.83 -6.07
N ASN A 166 -23.28 -16.14 -5.17
CA ASN A 166 -24.71 -16.13 -5.46
C ASN A 166 -25.29 -14.77 -5.14
N ILE A 167 -25.89 -14.13 -6.15
CA ILE A 167 -26.59 -12.85 -5.97
C ILE A 167 -27.66 -12.99 -4.88
N ALA A 168 -27.91 -11.95 -4.11
CA ALA A 168 -28.90 -11.87 -3.02
C ALA A 168 -28.64 -12.75 -1.78
N SER A 169 -27.56 -13.52 -1.73
CA SER A 169 -27.17 -14.19 -0.49
C SER A 169 -26.54 -13.21 0.50
N TYR A 170 -25.63 -12.40 0.01
CA TYR A 170 -24.99 -11.27 0.72
C TYR A 170 -24.65 -10.19 -0.31
N PRO A 171 -24.90 -8.91 0.00
CA PRO A 171 -24.63 -7.82 -0.95
C PRO A 171 -23.13 -7.55 -1.11
N THR A 172 -22.26 -8.22 -0.37
CA THR A 172 -20.83 -7.97 -0.31
C THR A 172 -20.00 -9.20 -0.61
N ILE A 173 -18.81 -8.96 -1.15
CA ILE A 173 -17.74 -9.97 -1.28
C ILE A 173 -16.62 -9.57 -0.33
N VAL A 174 -16.17 -10.53 0.48
CA VAL A 174 -15.00 -10.38 1.35
C VAL A 174 -13.75 -10.82 0.59
N ILE A 175 -12.69 -10.02 0.70
CA ILE A 175 -11.41 -10.26 0.05
C ILE A 175 -10.35 -10.23 1.14
N ALA A 176 -9.66 -11.34 1.35
CA ALA A 176 -8.49 -11.40 2.21
C ALA A 176 -7.33 -10.68 1.51
N THR A 177 -6.64 -9.81 2.23
CA THR A 177 -5.59 -8.96 1.69
C THR A 177 -4.35 -8.92 2.58
N GLN A 178 -3.21 -8.52 2.01
CA GLN A 178 -1.98 -8.23 2.75
C GLN A 178 -1.37 -6.93 2.21
N HIS A 179 -0.80 -6.13 3.10
CA HIS A 179 -0.06 -4.90 2.80
C HIS A 179 -0.85 -3.80 2.11
N ILE A 180 -2.19 -3.84 2.16
CA ILE A 180 -3.03 -2.75 1.67
C ILE A 180 -3.01 -1.56 2.63
N LEU A 181 -3.20 -0.37 2.09
CA LEU A 181 -3.40 0.84 2.88
C LEU A 181 -4.84 0.90 3.40
N THR A 182 -5.00 1.16 4.68
CA THR A 182 -6.33 1.28 5.31
C THR A 182 -7.00 2.65 5.12
N ASP A 183 -6.45 3.46 4.22
CA ASP A 183 -6.97 4.75 3.82
C ASP A 183 -7.84 4.61 2.56
N LYS A 184 -9.14 4.92 2.68
CA LYS A 184 -10.12 4.85 1.57
C LYS A 184 -9.80 5.81 0.42
N THR A 185 -9.00 6.85 0.64
CA THR A 185 -8.56 7.75 -0.43
C THR A 185 -7.41 7.17 -1.26
N LYS A 186 -6.70 6.20 -0.71
CA LYS A 186 -5.53 5.53 -1.33
C LYS A 186 -5.83 4.10 -1.77
N THR A 187 -7.00 3.54 -1.42
CA THR A 187 -7.39 2.17 -1.78
C THR A 187 -8.72 2.16 -2.51
N SER A 188 -8.76 1.50 -3.66
CA SER A 188 -9.96 1.33 -4.49
C SER A 188 -10.07 -0.10 -5.00
N ALA A 189 -11.30 -0.54 -5.29
CA ALA A 189 -11.59 -1.86 -5.82
C ALA A 189 -12.46 -1.76 -7.07
N PHE A 190 -12.23 -2.66 -8.02
CA PHE A 190 -12.94 -2.72 -9.29
C PHE A 190 -13.33 -4.16 -9.62
N LEU A 191 -14.55 -4.35 -10.05
CA LEU A 191 -15.02 -5.60 -10.64
C LEU A 191 -14.65 -5.60 -12.13
N ILE A 192 -13.97 -6.65 -12.58
CA ILE A 192 -13.53 -6.82 -13.97
C ILE A 192 -14.32 -7.98 -14.57
N ASP A 193 -15.04 -7.75 -15.65
CA ASP A 193 -15.76 -8.76 -16.40
C ASP A 193 -14.88 -9.47 -17.46
N GLU A 194 -15.46 -10.44 -18.17
CA GLU A 194 -14.77 -11.20 -19.24
C GLU A 194 -14.31 -10.32 -20.41
N SER A 195 -14.94 -9.16 -20.62
CA SER A 195 -14.53 -8.18 -21.63
C SER A 195 -13.43 -7.23 -21.16
N ASN A 196 -12.90 -7.42 -19.94
CA ASN A 196 -11.99 -6.53 -19.22
C ASN A 196 -12.55 -5.14 -18.91
N LYS A 197 -13.87 -4.99 -18.88
CA LYS A 197 -14.50 -3.77 -18.42
C LYS A 197 -14.40 -3.69 -16.90
N GLU A 198 -13.85 -2.58 -16.41
CA GLU A 198 -13.75 -2.27 -15.00
C GLU A 198 -14.97 -1.49 -14.50
N THR A 199 -15.57 -1.96 -13.42
CA THR A 199 -16.65 -1.26 -12.70
C THR A 199 -16.21 -1.02 -11.28
N GLN A 200 -16.13 0.23 -10.85
CA GLN A 200 -15.70 0.58 -9.49
C GLN A 200 -16.69 0.03 -8.47
N LEU A 201 -16.17 -0.57 -7.41
CA LEU A 201 -16.93 -1.11 -6.29
C LEU A 201 -16.86 -0.15 -5.09
N THR A 202 -17.95 -0.09 -4.32
CA THR A 202 -17.94 0.59 -3.03
C THR A 202 -17.27 -0.31 -2.00
N ILE A 203 -16.24 0.19 -1.33
CA ILE A 203 -15.60 -0.48 -0.20
C ILE A 203 -16.43 -0.18 1.07
N GLU A 204 -17.05 -1.20 1.63
CA GLU A 204 -17.83 -1.11 2.86
C GLU A 204 -16.90 -1.11 4.08
N THR A 205 -16.05 -2.13 4.21
CA THR A 205 -15.02 -2.22 5.25
C THR A 205 -13.64 -2.26 4.64
N LEU A 206 -12.67 -1.62 5.30
CA LEU A 206 -11.28 -1.56 4.87
C LEU A 206 -10.37 -1.78 6.08
N GLU A 207 -9.76 -2.96 6.15
CA GLU A 207 -8.86 -3.37 7.21
C GLU A 207 -7.53 -3.87 6.62
N ALA A 208 -6.48 -3.93 7.42
CA ALA A 208 -5.14 -4.30 6.95
C ALA A 208 -5.06 -5.72 6.32
N ASN A 209 -5.94 -6.62 6.77
CA ASN A 209 -5.98 -8.03 6.37
C ASN A 209 -7.21 -8.41 5.54
N GLY A 210 -8.08 -7.46 5.23
CA GLY A 210 -9.26 -7.73 4.44
C GLY A 210 -10.09 -6.50 4.09
N ILE A 211 -10.78 -6.60 2.97
CA ILE A 211 -11.77 -5.62 2.54
C ILE A 211 -13.10 -6.31 2.24
N SER A 212 -14.19 -5.59 2.46
CA SER A 212 -15.52 -5.98 2.02
C SER A 212 -15.98 -4.99 0.96
N VAL A 213 -16.41 -5.48 -0.18
CA VAL A 213 -16.88 -4.68 -1.31
C VAL A 213 -18.32 -4.97 -1.63
N VAL A 214 -19.10 -3.93 -1.92
CA VAL A 214 -20.50 -4.06 -2.30
C VAL A 214 -20.60 -4.42 -3.78
N VAL A 215 -21.23 -5.54 -4.07
CA VAL A 215 -21.53 -5.97 -5.44
C VAL A 215 -22.71 -5.13 -5.97
N PRO A 216 -22.71 -4.70 -7.24
CA PRO A 216 -23.88 -4.04 -7.82
C PRO A 216 -25.16 -4.84 -7.59
N ALA A 217 -26.29 -4.17 -7.39
CA ALA A 217 -27.56 -4.79 -7.00
C ALA A 217 -28.05 -5.88 -7.97
N GLU A 218 -27.78 -5.72 -9.24
CA GLU A 218 -28.18 -6.66 -10.29
C GLU A 218 -27.03 -6.87 -11.29
N PRO A 219 -25.91 -7.53 -10.89
CA PRO A 219 -24.80 -7.78 -11.80
C PRO A 219 -25.23 -8.77 -12.90
N ASN A 220 -24.55 -8.75 -14.03
CA ASN A 220 -24.70 -9.83 -15.00
C ASN A 220 -24.08 -11.12 -14.43
N ILE A 221 -24.66 -12.27 -14.80
CA ILE A 221 -24.05 -13.56 -14.50
C ILE A 221 -22.83 -13.74 -15.43
N GLY A 222 -21.78 -14.36 -14.94
CA GLY A 222 -20.54 -14.56 -15.71
C GLY A 222 -19.33 -14.73 -14.83
N THR A 223 -18.16 -14.72 -15.45
CA THR A 223 -16.87 -14.83 -14.77
C THR A 223 -16.28 -13.44 -14.52
N TYR A 224 -15.80 -13.22 -13.33
CA TYR A 224 -15.29 -11.93 -12.87
C TYR A 224 -13.99 -12.09 -12.11
N ARG A 225 -13.26 -10.99 -11.99
CA ARG A 225 -12.10 -10.83 -11.11
C ARG A 225 -12.25 -9.50 -10.37
N ILE A 226 -11.56 -9.34 -9.27
CA ILE A 226 -11.51 -8.06 -8.55
C ILE A 226 -10.09 -7.53 -8.63
N LYS A 227 -9.95 -6.29 -9.10
CA LYS A 227 -8.71 -5.53 -9.07
C LYS A 227 -8.74 -4.60 -7.86
N ILE A 228 -7.68 -4.63 -7.08
CA ILE A 228 -7.46 -3.71 -5.97
C ILE A 228 -6.26 -2.84 -6.31
N ILE A 229 -6.42 -1.54 -6.16
CA ILE A 229 -5.35 -0.55 -6.22
C ILE A 229 -5.19 -0.03 -4.80
N SER A 230 -3.98 -0.08 -4.26
CA SER A 230 -3.70 0.44 -2.93
C SER A 230 -2.32 1.09 -2.91
N GLY A 231 -2.29 2.41 -2.71
CA GLY A 231 -1.07 3.21 -2.82
C GLY A 231 -0.44 3.08 -4.20
N ILE A 232 0.81 2.61 -4.24
CA ILE A 232 1.59 2.46 -5.49
C ILE A 232 1.41 1.11 -6.17
N HIS A 233 0.68 0.17 -5.55
CA HIS A 233 0.52 -1.18 -6.08
C HIS A 233 -0.91 -1.50 -6.51
N SER A 234 -1.02 -2.44 -7.43
CA SER A 234 -2.29 -3.06 -7.80
C SER A 234 -2.15 -4.58 -7.86
N VAL A 235 -3.24 -5.28 -7.56
CA VAL A 235 -3.34 -6.73 -7.67
C VAL A 235 -4.72 -7.10 -8.22
N THR A 236 -4.78 -8.17 -9.01
CA THR A 236 -6.03 -8.75 -9.50
C THR A 236 -6.17 -10.15 -8.92
N THR A 237 -7.35 -10.45 -8.38
CA THR A 237 -7.65 -11.75 -7.78
C THR A 237 -7.77 -12.84 -8.84
N GLU A 238 -7.83 -14.09 -8.37
CA GLU A 238 -8.32 -15.21 -9.16
C GLU A 238 -9.75 -14.95 -9.67
N ALA A 239 -10.13 -15.68 -10.72
CA ALA A 239 -11.46 -15.58 -11.29
C ALA A 239 -12.49 -16.30 -10.41
N PHE A 240 -13.69 -15.73 -10.32
CA PHE A 240 -14.85 -16.32 -9.65
C PHE A 240 -16.09 -16.10 -10.52
N LYS A 241 -17.14 -16.91 -10.27
CA LYS A 241 -18.40 -16.80 -11.00
C LYS A 241 -19.43 -16.01 -10.19
N ILE A 242 -20.08 -15.05 -10.82
CA ILE A 242 -21.33 -14.48 -10.33
C ILE A 242 -22.45 -15.33 -10.93
N ALA A 243 -23.16 -16.06 -10.04
CA ALA A 243 -24.28 -16.91 -10.38
C ALA A 243 -25.62 -16.21 -10.06
N PRO A 244 -26.73 -16.65 -10.66
CA PRO A 244 -28.05 -16.16 -10.31
C PRO A 244 -28.30 -16.27 -8.79
N PRO A 245 -29.17 -15.44 -8.23
CA PRO A 245 -29.61 -15.63 -6.86
C PRO A 245 -30.23 -17.01 -6.73
N VAL A 246 -30.06 -17.66 -5.57
CA VAL A 246 -30.75 -18.94 -5.33
C VAL A 246 -32.26 -18.74 -5.43
N PHE A 247 -32.96 -19.65 -6.06
CA PHE A 247 -34.39 -19.54 -6.34
C PHE A 247 -35.20 -19.23 -5.07
N GLY A 248 -34.86 -19.85 -3.94
CA GLY A 248 -35.48 -19.59 -2.65
C GLY A 248 -35.22 -18.20 -2.04
N ALA A 249 -34.25 -17.43 -2.57
CA ALA A 249 -34.04 -16.03 -2.21
C ALA A 249 -34.86 -15.07 -3.10
N VAL A 250 -35.24 -15.54 -4.30
CA VAL A 250 -36.07 -14.75 -5.24
C VAL A 250 -37.54 -14.99 -4.97
N VAL A 251 -37.94 -16.24 -4.67
CA VAL A 251 -39.29 -16.62 -4.36
C VAL A 251 -39.36 -17.01 -2.90
N VAL A 252 -40.09 -16.24 -2.10
CA VAL A 252 -40.15 -16.37 -0.64
C VAL A 252 -41.46 -17.00 -0.24
N ASN A 253 -41.37 -18.05 0.54
CA ASN A 253 -42.53 -18.66 1.16
C ASN A 253 -42.88 -17.90 2.45
N ASP A 254 -44.20 -17.67 2.71
CA ASP A 254 -44.59 -17.18 3.99
C ASP A 254 -44.36 -18.25 5.10
N MET A 255 -43.98 -17.82 6.27
CA MET A 255 -43.69 -18.73 7.40
C MET A 255 -44.94 -19.31 8.06
N VAL A 256 -46.13 -19.04 7.55
CA VAL A 256 -47.39 -19.47 8.14
C VAL A 256 -47.73 -20.87 7.69
N ARG A 257 -47.91 -21.81 8.63
CA ARG A 257 -48.38 -23.16 8.35
C ARG A 257 -49.82 -23.14 7.90
N ARG A 258 -50.11 -23.75 6.76
CA ARG A 258 -51.46 -23.82 6.19
C ARG A 258 -51.79 -25.24 5.74
N ASN A 259 -53.01 -25.66 6.06
CA ASN A 259 -53.61 -26.81 5.43
C ASN A 259 -54.28 -26.39 4.14
N ILE A 260 -54.04 -27.14 3.08
CA ILE A 260 -54.52 -26.84 1.73
C ILE A 260 -55.08 -28.12 1.13
N LYS A 261 -56.02 -27.98 0.20
CA LYS A 261 -56.58 -29.09 -0.58
C LYS A 261 -55.99 -29.14 -1.96
N ARG A 262 -56.06 -30.28 -2.60
CA ARG A 262 -55.78 -30.43 -3.99
C ARG A 262 -56.68 -29.52 -4.82
N GLY A 263 -56.14 -28.87 -5.84
CA GLY A 263 -56.87 -27.86 -6.62
C GLY A 263 -56.97 -26.49 -5.98
N GLU A 264 -56.61 -26.33 -4.71
CA GLU A 264 -56.53 -25.00 -4.10
C GLU A 264 -55.29 -24.22 -4.60
N LYS A 265 -55.41 -22.91 -4.54
CA LYS A 265 -54.36 -21.98 -4.92
C LYS A 265 -53.52 -21.57 -3.70
N ILE A 266 -52.20 -21.54 -3.90
CA ILE A 266 -51.28 -20.95 -2.94
C ILE A 266 -50.63 -19.73 -3.54
N ILE A 267 -50.30 -18.78 -2.70
CA ILE A 267 -49.64 -17.52 -3.09
C ILE A 267 -48.25 -17.47 -2.44
N LEU A 268 -47.25 -17.27 -3.27
CA LEU A 268 -45.88 -17.07 -2.84
C LEU A 268 -45.50 -15.62 -3.16
N LYS A 269 -44.73 -15.01 -2.31
CA LYS A 269 -44.11 -13.69 -2.62
C LYS A 269 -42.84 -13.90 -3.43
N TYR A 270 -42.56 -12.97 -4.33
CA TYR A 270 -41.32 -12.99 -5.08
C TYR A 270 -40.76 -11.60 -5.39
N ASN A 271 -39.46 -11.51 -5.60
CA ASN A 271 -38.84 -10.29 -6.12
C ASN A 271 -38.98 -10.30 -7.64
N ALA A 272 -39.91 -9.49 -8.17
CA ALA A 272 -40.23 -9.48 -9.59
C ALA A 272 -39.02 -9.04 -10.47
N SER A 273 -38.20 -8.08 -10.01
CA SER A 273 -37.02 -7.61 -10.74
C SER A 273 -35.98 -8.72 -10.88
N LEU A 274 -35.59 -9.37 -9.80
CA LEU A 274 -34.63 -10.48 -9.80
C LEU A 274 -35.16 -11.67 -10.60
N PHE A 275 -36.45 -11.98 -10.43
CA PHE A 275 -37.06 -13.08 -11.17
C PHE A 275 -37.08 -12.81 -12.68
N LYS A 276 -37.47 -11.62 -13.08
CA LYS A 276 -37.48 -11.20 -14.49
C LYS A 276 -36.10 -11.27 -15.12
N LYS A 277 -35.08 -10.78 -14.41
CA LYS A 277 -33.71 -10.75 -14.92
C LYS A 277 -33.07 -12.13 -15.02
N TYR A 278 -33.24 -13.00 -14.01
CA TYR A 278 -32.42 -14.21 -13.89
C TYR A 278 -33.19 -15.50 -14.18
N TYR A 279 -34.53 -15.49 -14.10
CA TYR A 279 -35.33 -16.71 -14.19
C TYR A 279 -36.36 -16.69 -15.31
N SER A 280 -36.93 -15.55 -15.68
CA SER A 280 -38.07 -15.52 -16.61
C SER A 280 -37.77 -16.15 -17.97
N ALA A 281 -36.53 -16.06 -18.47
CA ALA A 281 -36.14 -16.63 -19.76
C ALA A 281 -35.76 -18.11 -19.69
N SER A 282 -35.35 -18.59 -18.50
CA SER A 282 -34.85 -19.96 -18.31
C SER A 282 -35.85 -20.89 -17.65
N LEU A 283 -36.75 -20.35 -16.81
CA LEU A 283 -37.74 -21.15 -16.09
C LEU A 283 -38.78 -21.72 -17.06
N ASN A 284 -38.92 -23.05 -17.06
CA ASN A 284 -39.90 -23.77 -17.85
C ASN A 284 -40.99 -24.40 -17.02
N SER A 285 -40.67 -24.97 -15.87
CA SER A 285 -41.66 -25.62 -15.02
C SER A 285 -41.34 -25.51 -13.54
N LEU A 286 -42.41 -25.53 -12.73
CA LEU A 286 -42.36 -25.68 -11.30
C LEU A 286 -42.92 -27.03 -10.90
N LYS A 287 -42.31 -27.73 -9.96
CA LYS A 287 -42.76 -29.01 -9.45
C LYS A 287 -42.78 -29.02 -7.93
N LEU A 288 -43.86 -29.51 -7.37
CA LEU A 288 -43.98 -29.75 -5.93
C LEU A 288 -43.42 -31.12 -5.59
N LEU A 289 -42.54 -31.17 -4.60
CA LEU A 289 -42.00 -32.40 -4.03
C LEU A 289 -42.84 -32.78 -2.79
N ASP A 290 -43.52 -33.89 -2.83
CA ASP A 290 -44.34 -34.36 -1.70
C ASP A 290 -43.51 -35.11 -0.63
N LEU A 291 -44.19 -35.61 0.41
CA LEU A 291 -43.57 -36.33 1.51
C LEU A 291 -42.95 -37.67 1.04
N ALA A 292 -43.52 -38.30 0.01
CA ALA A 292 -43.06 -39.54 -0.56
C ALA A 292 -41.89 -39.36 -1.56
N GLN A 293 -41.35 -38.15 -1.68
CA GLN A 293 -40.28 -37.77 -2.63
C GLN A 293 -40.71 -37.84 -4.10
N VAL A 294 -42.00 -37.74 -4.38
CA VAL A 294 -42.55 -37.69 -5.73
C VAL A 294 -42.70 -36.24 -6.17
N GLU A 295 -42.28 -35.94 -7.38
CA GLU A 295 -42.47 -34.61 -7.97
C GLU A 295 -43.76 -34.52 -8.78
N HIS A 296 -44.50 -33.45 -8.57
CA HIS A 296 -45.78 -33.19 -9.23
C HIS A 296 -45.69 -31.87 -9.97
N THR A 297 -45.85 -31.86 -11.29
CA THR A 297 -45.77 -30.63 -12.10
C THR A 297 -46.97 -29.75 -11.79
N VAL A 298 -46.69 -28.47 -11.53
CA VAL A 298 -47.69 -27.42 -11.37
C VAL A 298 -48.15 -26.99 -12.76
N SER A 299 -49.43 -27.19 -13.07
CA SER A 299 -49.98 -26.90 -14.42
C SER A 299 -50.41 -25.43 -14.56
N GLU A 300 -50.76 -24.79 -13.49
CA GLU A 300 -51.25 -23.40 -13.47
C GLU A 300 -50.38 -22.57 -12.57
N VAL A 301 -49.69 -21.60 -13.18
CA VAL A 301 -48.83 -20.64 -12.48
C VAL A 301 -49.09 -19.25 -13.05
N ASN A 302 -49.54 -18.33 -12.17
CA ASN A 302 -49.78 -16.95 -12.54
C ASN A 302 -48.79 -16.02 -11.83
N TYR A 303 -48.12 -15.17 -12.58
CA TYR A 303 -47.18 -14.20 -12.08
C TYR A 303 -47.79 -12.80 -12.07
N ASN A 304 -47.85 -12.18 -10.92
CA ASN A 304 -48.35 -10.81 -10.76
C ASN A 304 -47.18 -9.91 -10.35
N GLU A 305 -46.63 -9.15 -11.30
CA GLU A 305 -45.51 -8.24 -11.04
C GLU A 305 -45.89 -7.09 -10.11
N ALA A 306 -47.15 -6.60 -10.19
CA ALA A 306 -47.59 -5.45 -9.40
C ALA A 306 -47.73 -5.78 -7.90
N SER A 307 -48.26 -6.96 -7.56
CA SER A 307 -48.36 -7.44 -6.19
C SER A 307 -47.16 -8.22 -5.72
N GLN A 308 -46.19 -8.50 -6.61
CA GLN A 308 -45.03 -9.37 -6.40
C GLN A 308 -45.44 -10.76 -5.86
N GLU A 309 -46.46 -11.38 -6.51
CA GLU A 309 -46.99 -12.64 -6.12
C GLU A 309 -47.01 -13.66 -7.24
N ILE A 310 -46.68 -14.91 -6.88
CA ILE A 310 -46.86 -16.09 -7.74
C ILE A 310 -48.01 -16.89 -7.16
N GLU A 311 -49.08 -17.03 -7.94
CA GLU A 311 -50.17 -17.93 -7.62
C GLU A 311 -49.96 -19.25 -8.35
N LEU A 312 -50.05 -20.36 -7.64
CA LEU A 312 -49.96 -21.70 -8.21
C LEU A 312 -51.01 -22.62 -7.65
N THR A 313 -51.59 -23.47 -8.52
CA THR A 313 -52.62 -24.42 -8.19
C THR A 313 -51.99 -25.74 -7.73
N ILE A 314 -52.44 -26.28 -6.60
CA ILE A 314 -51.93 -27.56 -6.09
C ILE A 314 -52.42 -28.71 -6.99
N PRO A 315 -51.51 -29.51 -7.60
CA PRO A 315 -51.87 -30.60 -8.48
C PRO A 315 -52.77 -31.66 -7.78
N GLN A 316 -53.69 -32.23 -8.51
CA GLN A 316 -54.56 -33.31 -8.02
C GLN A 316 -53.75 -34.59 -7.64
N THR A 317 -52.59 -34.74 -8.20
CA THR A 317 -51.71 -35.93 -8.00
C THR A 317 -50.84 -35.86 -6.75
N VAL A 318 -50.75 -34.69 -6.08
CA VAL A 318 -49.90 -34.52 -4.87
C VAL A 318 -50.42 -35.45 -3.75
N GLY A 319 -49.48 -36.15 -3.13
CA GLY A 319 -49.79 -36.98 -1.94
C GLY A 319 -50.25 -36.15 -0.74
N LEU A 320 -51.00 -36.77 0.15
CA LEU A 320 -51.38 -36.15 1.41
C LEU A 320 -50.14 -35.96 2.28
N GLY A 321 -50.15 -34.88 3.06
CA GLY A 321 -49.05 -34.55 3.96
C GLY A 321 -48.28 -33.31 3.55
N ARG A 322 -47.14 -33.09 4.19
CA ARG A 322 -46.36 -31.88 4.02
C ARG A 322 -45.70 -31.83 2.63
N ILE A 323 -45.81 -30.73 1.95
CA ILE A 323 -45.02 -30.44 0.76
C ILE A 323 -43.56 -30.12 1.21
N ARG A 324 -42.58 -30.86 0.68
CA ARG A 324 -41.19 -30.74 1.09
C ARG A 324 -40.44 -29.60 0.39
N ALA A 325 -40.73 -29.42 -0.89
CA ALA A 325 -40.10 -28.40 -1.69
C ALA A 325 -40.94 -27.96 -2.89
N LEU A 326 -40.65 -26.79 -3.40
CA LEU A 326 -41.01 -26.35 -4.74
C LEU A 326 -39.70 -26.26 -5.56
N ASN A 327 -39.58 -27.08 -6.59
CA ASN A 327 -38.43 -27.14 -7.47
C ASN A 327 -38.72 -26.42 -8.78
N ALA A 328 -37.71 -25.66 -9.27
CA ALA A 328 -37.76 -24.91 -10.52
C ALA A 328 -36.85 -25.59 -11.57
N TYR A 329 -37.33 -25.76 -12.79
CA TYR A 329 -36.62 -26.44 -13.86
C TYR A 329 -36.59 -25.63 -15.15
N ASP A 330 -35.50 -25.75 -15.89
CA ASP A 330 -35.40 -25.23 -17.25
C ASP A 330 -36.09 -26.15 -18.27
N LYS A 331 -36.05 -25.77 -19.55
CA LYS A 331 -36.63 -26.52 -20.65
C LYS A 331 -35.95 -27.88 -20.90
N ASN A 332 -34.70 -28.07 -20.43
CA ASN A 332 -33.94 -29.30 -20.56
C ASN A 332 -34.12 -30.25 -19.35
N GLY A 333 -34.92 -29.83 -18.37
CA GLY A 333 -35.11 -30.53 -17.12
C GLY A 333 -33.99 -30.33 -16.09
N THR A 334 -33.13 -29.37 -16.30
CA THR A 334 -32.09 -28.99 -15.32
C THR A 334 -32.74 -28.20 -14.19
N GLN A 335 -32.46 -28.55 -12.95
CA GLN A 335 -32.97 -27.86 -11.80
C GLN A 335 -32.27 -26.49 -11.65
N LEU A 336 -33.03 -25.44 -11.77
CA LEU A 336 -32.56 -24.04 -11.59
C LEU A 336 -32.46 -23.65 -10.10
N GLY A 337 -33.23 -24.34 -9.25
CA GLY A 337 -33.23 -24.08 -7.82
C GLY A 337 -34.46 -24.66 -7.12
N ARG A 338 -34.52 -24.43 -5.81
CA ARG A 338 -35.62 -24.94 -4.97
C ARG A 338 -35.94 -24.02 -3.79
N ILE A 339 -37.18 -24.06 -3.37
CA ILE A 339 -37.62 -23.53 -2.07
C ILE A 339 -37.83 -24.76 -1.17
N VAL A 340 -37.11 -24.80 -0.05
CA VAL A 340 -37.15 -25.89 0.91
C VAL A 340 -38.20 -25.58 1.99
N ALA A 341 -38.81 -26.64 2.52
CA ALA A 341 -39.70 -26.60 3.66
C ALA A 341 -40.87 -25.64 3.48
N THR A 342 -41.73 -26.02 2.63
CA THR A 342 -42.97 -25.33 2.53
C THR A 342 -43.77 -25.49 3.85
N ASN A 343 -44.49 -24.48 4.23
CA ASN A 343 -45.39 -24.52 5.39
C ASN A 343 -46.78 -25.05 5.02
N TYR A 344 -46.89 -25.72 3.87
CA TYR A 344 -48.14 -26.26 3.37
C TYR A 344 -48.26 -27.76 3.62
N THR A 345 -49.45 -28.17 4.10
CA THR A 345 -49.81 -29.57 4.32
C THR A 345 -51.05 -29.87 3.48
N VAL A 346 -50.98 -30.82 2.57
CA VAL A 346 -52.09 -31.26 1.74
C VAL A 346 -53.00 -32.16 2.57
N THR A 347 -54.25 -31.79 2.67
CA THR A 347 -55.32 -32.52 3.39
C THR A 347 -56.38 -33.07 2.42
N GLN A 348 -57.30 -33.88 2.94
CA GLN A 348 -58.41 -34.40 2.13
C GLN A 348 -59.37 -33.31 1.72
#